data_bf17989930797bef229c14d2a78fd66b
#
_entry.id   bf17989930797bef229c14d2a78fd66b
#
_cell.length_a   1.000
_cell.length_b   1.000
_cell.length_c   1.000
_cell.angle_alpha   90.00
_cell.angle_beta   90.00
_cell.angle_gamma   90.00
#
_symmetry.space_group_name_H-M   'P 1'
#
loop_
_entity.id
_entity.type
_entity.pdbx_description
1 polymer ?
#
loop_
_entity_poly.entity_id
_entity_poly.type
_entity_poly.pdbx_seq_one_letter_code
_entity_poly.pdbx_strand_id
1 'polypeptide(L)'
;MAHCATAFQADVTGAAFWGAKADSEEPAFSHXRRFYTQNRQKQRFFSCQDLSADVLTKPLLSIPKIAAWKIEGRKKGPHYVFYTVQAYRMLRDEGSDPQAKKAAVGLLKRALGRIGTHYRLLPQRPQTPVNTEIQTGSGLFMGSVRGAGYNSSIIPAEELLVNDVLRVGYEDDPWHSIIRVSKYVPKKGTLHLKFPARKIPPKGTPVFLTDRREKTIETMLSDLEREIREKY
;
A
#
# COMPACT_ATOMS: atom_id res chain seq x y z
N MET A 1 -11.54 9.42 0.98
CA MET A 1 -10.72 8.22 1.21
C MET A 1 -10.71 7.36 -0.03
N ALA A 2 -9.52 7.07 -0.57
CA ALA A 2 -9.43 6.10 -1.63
C ALA A 2 -9.60 4.71 -1.00
N HIS A 3 -10.68 4.07 -1.30
CA HIS A 3 -10.81 2.65 -1.07
C HIS A 3 -10.05 1.98 -2.22
N CYS A 4 -8.81 1.63 -1.96
CA CYS A 4 -8.09 0.80 -2.88
C CYS A 4 -8.52 -0.65 -2.61
N ALA A 5 -9.68 -0.98 -3.13
CA ALA A 5 -10.07 -2.38 -3.23
C ALA A 5 -9.53 -2.85 -4.58
N THR A 6 -8.73 -3.90 -4.57
CA THR A 6 -8.47 -4.65 -5.79
C THR A 6 -9.79 -5.36 -6.10
N ALA A 7 -10.66 -4.68 -6.83
CA ALA A 7 -11.93 -5.28 -7.21
C ALA A 7 -11.69 -6.11 -8.48
N PHE A 8 -11.88 -7.38 -8.36
CA PHE A 8 -11.98 -8.23 -9.53
C PHE A 8 -13.39 -8.04 -10.11
N GLN A 9 -13.46 -7.42 -11.26
CA GLN A 9 -14.69 -7.44 -12.02
C GLN A 9 -14.57 -8.59 -13.03
N ALA A 10 -15.15 -9.71 -12.67
CA ALA A 10 -15.46 -10.73 -13.65
C ALA A 10 -16.73 -10.26 -14.36
N ASP A 11 -16.69 -10.21 -15.67
CA ASP A 11 -17.89 -9.98 -16.47
C ASP A 11 -18.71 -11.28 -16.46
N VAL A 12 -19.21 -11.59 -15.29
CA VAL A 12 -20.15 -12.70 -15.10
C VAL A 12 -21.51 -12.05 -14.92
N THR A 13 -22.33 -12.17 -15.92
CA THR A 13 -23.74 -11.81 -15.80
C THR A 13 -24.32 -12.49 -14.55
N GLY A 14 -24.48 -11.74 -13.47
CA GLY A 14 -25.17 -12.19 -12.28
C GLY A 14 -24.40 -12.26 -10.96
N ALA A 15 -23.11 -11.90 -10.91
CA ALA A 15 -22.42 -11.87 -9.61
C ALA A 15 -22.07 -10.44 -9.24
N ALA A 16 -22.89 -9.84 -8.41
CA ALA A 16 -22.56 -8.56 -7.80
C ALA A 16 -21.58 -8.80 -6.64
N PHE A 17 -20.31 -8.48 -6.81
CA PHE A 17 -19.42 -8.35 -5.68
C PHE A 17 -19.63 -6.96 -5.07
N TRP A 18 -19.98 -6.94 -3.80
CA TRP A 18 -20.21 -5.72 -3.04
C TRP A 18 -18.90 -4.93 -2.90
N GLY A 19 -18.73 -3.98 -3.80
CA GLY A 19 -17.90 -2.83 -3.48
C GLY A 19 -18.79 -1.85 -2.76
N ALA A 20 -18.51 -1.56 -1.51
CA ALA A 20 -19.22 -0.53 -0.81
C ALA A 20 -19.04 0.79 -1.58
N LYS A 21 -20.09 1.26 -2.22
CA LYS A 21 -20.16 2.60 -2.76
C LYS A 21 -20.10 3.56 -1.57
N ALA A 22 -18.96 4.16 -1.36
CA ALA A 22 -18.93 5.35 -0.54
C ALA A 22 -19.51 6.47 -1.42
N ASP A 23 -20.75 6.80 -1.20
CA ASP A 23 -21.33 7.97 -1.84
C ASP A 23 -20.50 9.20 -1.45
N SER A 24 -19.97 9.80 -2.47
CA SER A 24 -19.14 10.97 -2.47
C SER A 24 -19.88 12.18 -1.95
N GLU A 25 -19.19 13.02 -1.32
CA GLU A 25 -19.39 14.45 -1.02
C GLU A 25 -19.39 14.85 0.45
N GLU A 26 -19.16 13.94 1.37
CA GLU A 26 -18.70 14.44 2.67
C GLU A 26 -17.18 14.55 2.66
N PRO A 27 -16.62 15.62 3.20
CA PRO A 27 -15.18 15.73 3.30
C PRO A 27 -14.64 14.48 3.99
N ALA A 28 -13.65 13.86 3.35
CA ALA A 28 -13.08 12.58 3.76
C ALA A 28 -12.32 12.72 5.09
N PHE A 29 -12.92 13.38 6.05
CA PHE A 29 -12.29 13.72 7.29
C PHE A 29 -12.69 12.77 8.40
N SER A 30 -11.71 12.27 9.08
CA SER A 30 -11.70 11.71 10.43
C SER A 30 -12.65 10.56 10.71
N HIS A 31 -13.79 10.43 10.01
CA HIS A 31 -14.79 9.40 10.31
C HIS A 31 -14.32 7.94 10.12
N UNK A 32 -13.64 7.86 9.48
CA UNK A 32 -13.21 6.60 9.24
C UNK A 32 -12.21 6.10 10.15
N ARG A 33 -11.72 6.89 10.61
CA ARG A 33 -10.67 6.53 11.54
C ARG A 33 -11.09 6.63 12.99
N ARG A 34 -12.36 6.87 13.22
CA ARG A 34 -12.86 7.00 14.60
C ARG A 34 -12.64 5.72 15.39
N PHE A 35 -12.25 5.91 16.63
CA PHE A 35 -12.24 4.84 17.61
C PHE A 35 -13.66 4.60 18.10
N TYR A 36 -14.04 3.35 18.16
CA TYR A 36 -15.29 2.94 18.81
C TYR A 36 -14.92 2.24 20.10
N THR A 37 -15.67 2.55 21.15
CA THR A 37 -15.44 1.96 22.46
C THR A 37 -16.49 0.89 22.69
N GLN A 38 -16.06 -0.34 22.88
CA GLN A 38 -16.90 -1.43 23.29
C GLN A 38 -16.20 -2.10 24.48
N ASN A 39 -16.92 -2.26 25.57
CA ASN A 39 -16.38 -2.85 26.80
C ASN A 39 -15.10 -2.13 27.26
N ARG A 40 -15.09 -0.80 27.22
CA ARG A 40 -13.96 0.06 27.58
C ARG A 40 -12.70 -0.09 26.73
N GLN A 41 -12.77 -0.85 25.62
CA GLN A 41 -11.66 -0.98 24.68
C GLN A 41 -11.89 -0.09 23.45
N LYS A 42 -10.87 0.67 23.08
CA LYS A 42 -10.90 1.50 21.89
C LYS A 42 -10.40 0.68 20.69
N GLN A 43 -11.19 0.59 19.64
CA GLN A 43 -10.82 -0.11 18.42
C GLN A 43 -11.05 0.77 17.20
N ARG A 44 -10.25 0.56 16.16
CA ARG A 44 -10.37 1.23 14.88
C ARG A 44 -11.26 0.43 13.95
N PHE A 45 -12.47 0.88 13.75
CA PHE A 45 -13.44 0.14 12.93
C PHE A 45 -13.16 0.27 11.43
N PHE A 46 -12.77 1.45 10.96
CA PHE A 46 -12.60 1.74 9.53
C PHE A 46 -11.13 1.70 9.07
N SER A 47 -10.30 0.91 9.69
CA SER A 47 -8.90 0.73 9.29
C SER A 47 -8.80 -0.40 8.26
N CYS A 48 -9.25 -0.14 7.02
CA CYS A 48 -9.36 -1.15 5.96
C CYS A 48 -8.00 -1.58 5.42
N GLN A 49 -7.90 -2.87 5.09
CA GLN A 49 -6.77 -3.44 4.35
C GLN A 49 -7.14 -3.52 2.85
N ASP A 50 -6.14 -3.64 1.98
CA ASP A 50 -6.38 -3.80 0.55
C ASP A 50 -6.63 -5.29 0.24
N LEU A 51 -7.71 -5.59 -0.46
CA LEU A 51 -7.98 -6.96 -0.89
C LEU A 51 -6.96 -7.37 -1.95
N SER A 52 -6.21 -8.45 -1.67
CA SER A 52 -5.26 -9.03 -2.61
C SER A 52 -5.79 -10.37 -3.12
N ALA A 53 -5.83 -10.52 -4.42
CA ALA A 53 -6.24 -11.76 -5.06
C ALA A 53 -5.06 -12.52 -5.70
N ASP A 54 -3.85 -12.20 -5.29
CA ASP A 54 -2.63 -12.86 -5.79
C ASP A 54 -2.70 -14.39 -5.65
N VAL A 55 -3.31 -14.88 -4.57
CA VAL A 55 -3.48 -16.32 -4.31
C VAL A 55 -4.51 -16.98 -5.25
N LEU A 56 -5.38 -16.20 -5.87
CA LEU A 56 -6.41 -16.69 -6.77
C LEU A 56 -6.01 -16.64 -8.25
N THR A 57 -4.84 -16.11 -8.57
CA THR A 57 -4.44 -15.90 -9.97
C THR A 57 -4.54 -17.17 -10.78
N LYS A 58 -3.97 -18.27 -10.28
CA LYS A 58 -4.00 -19.56 -10.98
C LYS A 58 -5.42 -20.12 -11.15
N PRO A 59 -6.27 -20.20 -10.11
CA PRO A 59 -7.67 -20.60 -10.30
C PRO A 59 -8.44 -19.70 -11.26
N LEU A 60 -8.24 -18.40 -11.21
CA LEU A 60 -8.96 -17.44 -12.07
C LEU A 60 -8.61 -17.63 -13.55
N LEU A 61 -7.35 -17.97 -13.85
CA LEU A 61 -6.90 -18.23 -15.22
C LEU A 61 -7.54 -19.48 -15.83
N SER A 62 -7.99 -20.41 -14.99
CA SER A 62 -8.65 -21.65 -15.49
C SER A 62 -10.13 -21.45 -15.80
N ILE A 63 -10.68 -20.26 -15.54
CA ILE A 63 -12.10 -19.96 -15.78
C ILE A 63 -12.23 -19.22 -17.13
N PRO A 64 -12.73 -19.88 -18.19
CA PRO A 64 -12.73 -19.27 -19.54
C PRO A 64 -13.53 -17.98 -19.68
N LYS A 65 -14.49 -17.76 -18.77
CA LYS A 65 -15.36 -16.58 -18.81
C LYS A 65 -14.74 -15.33 -18.16
N ILE A 66 -13.56 -15.45 -17.53
CA ILE A 66 -12.86 -14.30 -16.96
C ILE A 66 -11.95 -13.73 -18.03
N ALA A 67 -12.38 -12.64 -18.64
CA ALA A 67 -11.66 -11.99 -19.73
C ALA A 67 -10.64 -10.97 -19.24
N ALA A 68 -10.84 -10.36 -18.07
CA ALA A 68 -9.98 -9.31 -17.58
C ALA A 68 -9.99 -9.19 -16.06
N TRP A 69 -8.91 -8.67 -15.52
CA TRP A 69 -8.81 -8.32 -14.08
C TRP A 69 -8.71 -6.81 -13.95
N LYS A 70 -9.54 -6.24 -13.09
CA LYS A 70 -9.53 -4.81 -12.82
C LYS A 70 -8.72 -4.53 -11.54
N ILE A 71 -7.69 -3.70 -11.69
CA ILE A 71 -6.86 -3.24 -10.58
C ILE A 71 -7.33 -1.83 -10.19
N GLU A 72 -7.67 -1.65 -8.92
CA GLU A 72 -8.12 -0.36 -8.41
C GLU A 72 -6.95 0.45 -7.83
N GLY A 73 -6.70 1.61 -8.43
CA GLY A 73 -5.63 2.51 -8.01
C GLY A 73 -5.97 3.98 -8.26
N ARG A 74 -7.26 4.34 -8.21
CA ARG A 74 -7.77 5.65 -8.65
C ARG A 74 -7.05 6.86 -8.04
N LYS A 75 -6.64 6.77 -6.79
CA LYS A 75 -5.90 7.85 -6.11
C LYS A 75 -4.43 7.49 -5.85
N LYS A 76 -3.91 6.51 -6.59
CA LYS A 76 -2.52 6.09 -6.47
C LYS A 76 -1.70 6.64 -7.64
N GLY A 77 -0.42 6.91 -7.37
CA GLY A 77 0.50 7.36 -8.39
C GLY A 77 0.95 6.25 -9.34
N PRO A 78 1.69 6.63 -10.41
CA PRO A 78 2.17 5.67 -11.40
C PRO A 78 3.00 4.53 -10.81
N HIS A 79 3.79 4.81 -9.77
CA HIS A 79 4.59 3.81 -9.06
C HIS A 79 3.74 2.63 -8.56
N TYR A 80 2.60 2.95 -7.91
CA TYR A 80 1.68 1.91 -7.42
C TYR A 80 1.13 1.07 -8.57
N VAL A 81 0.65 1.75 -9.60
CA VAL A 81 0.03 1.08 -10.77
C VAL A 81 1.05 0.17 -11.44
N PHE A 82 2.25 0.69 -11.70
CA PHE A 82 3.34 -0.05 -12.35
C PHE A 82 3.66 -1.35 -11.58
N TYR A 83 3.98 -1.23 -10.30
CA TYR A 83 4.37 -2.42 -9.50
C TYR A 83 3.23 -3.42 -9.37
N THR A 84 2.00 -2.94 -9.21
CA THR A 84 0.83 -3.82 -9.08
C THR A 84 0.58 -4.59 -10.39
N VAL A 85 0.61 -3.87 -11.52
CA VAL A 85 0.41 -4.49 -12.84
C VAL A 85 1.53 -5.52 -13.10
N GLN A 86 2.78 -5.15 -12.86
CA GLN A 86 3.92 -6.06 -13.07
C GLN A 86 3.78 -7.33 -12.21
N ALA A 87 3.39 -7.18 -10.95
CA ALA A 87 3.19 -8.32 -10.06
C ALA A 87 2.13 -9.28 -10.60
N TYR A 88 0.98 -8.75 -11.02
CA TYR A 88 -0.10 -9.60 -11.53
C TYR A 88 0.23 -10.18 -12.91
N ARG A 89 0.99 -9.48 -13.75
CA ARG A 89 1.50 -10.06 -15.01
C ARG A 89 2.41 -11.27 -14.71
N MET A 90 3.35 -11.10 -13.80
CA MET A 90 4.25 -12.18 -13.38
C MET A 90 3.48 -13.37 -12.82
N LEU A 91 2.46 -13.13 -11.99
CA LEU A 91 1.60 -14.19 -11.46
C LEU A 91 0.79 -14.87 -12.55
N ARG A 92 0.34 -14.12 -13.57
CA ARG A 92 -0.40 -14.66 -14.71
C ARG A 92 0.50 -15.56 -15.58
N ASP A 93 1.69 -15.07 -15.88
CA ASP A 93 2.56 -15.69 -16.89
C ASP A 93 3.44 -16.79 -16.30
N GLU A 94 3.90 -16.59 -15.06
CA GLU A 94 4.89 -17.45 -14.41
C GLU A 94 4.43 -17.96 -13.03
N GLY A 95 3.14 -17.87 -12.73
CA GLY A 95 2.61 -18.17 -11.38
C GLY A 95 2.72 -19.63 -10.93
N SER A 96 3.22 -20.52 -11.76
CA SER A 96 3.56 -21.88 -11.35
C SER A 96 4.96 -22.00 -10.73
N ASP A 97 5.83 -21.01 -11.00
CA ASP A 97 7.18 -20.97 -10.42
C ASP A 97 7.14 -20.32 -9.02
N PRO A 98 7.65 -21.01 -7.99
CA PRO A 98 7.69 -20.45 -6.64
C PRO A 98 8.56 -19.19 -6.53
N GLN A 99 9.63 -19.08 -7.32
CA GLN A 99 10.50 -17.90 -7.29
C GLN A 99 9.80 -16.70 -7.90
N ALA A 100 9.11 -16.89 -9.03
CA ALA A 100 8.30 -15.84 -9.65
C ALA A 100 7.18 -15.37 -8.70
N LYS A 101 6.52 -16.27 -8.01
CA LYS A 101 5.52 -15.93 -6.97
C LYS A 101 6.13 -15.07 -5.87
N LYS A 102 7.28 -15.46 -5.35
CA LYS A 102 7.97 -14.71 -4.29
C LYS A 102 8.35 -13.32 -4.79
N ALA A 103 8.83 -13.21 -6.02
CA ALA A 103 9.17 -11.93 -6.64
C ALA A 103 7.92 -11.06 -6.81
N ALA A 104 6.83 -11.61 -7.32
CA ALA A 104 5.56 -10.88 -7.49
C ALA A 104 5.03 -10.34 -6.17
N VAL A 105 5.05 -11.14 -5.10
CA VAL A 105 4.66 -10.69 -3.75
C VAL A 105 5.59 -9.55 -3.29
N GLY A 106 6.87 -9.62 -3.62
CA GLY A 106 7.83 -8.54 -3.35
C GLY A 106 7.45 -7.24 -4.06
N LEU A 107 7.04 -7.33 -5.33
CA LEU A 107 6.57 -6.17 -6.09
C LEU A 107 5.30 -5.56 -5.47
N LEU A 108 4.34 -6.40 -5.04
CA LEU A 108 3.12 -5.91 -4.38
C LEU A 108 3.45 -5.13 -3.09
N LYS A 109 4.44 -5.58 -2.33
CA LYS A 109 4.89 -4.84 -1.14
C LYS A 109 5.50 -3.49 -1.51
N ARG A 110 6.26 -3.45 -2.62
CA ARG A 110 6.90 -2.22 -3.12
C ARG A 110 5.91 -1.24 -3.76
N ALA A 111 4.72 -1.68 -4.08
CA ALA A 111 3.68 -0.81 -4.66
C ALA A 111 3.20 0.29 -3.70
N LEU A 112 3.60 0.25 -2.43
CA LEU A 112 3.26 1.24 -1.41
C LEU A 112 1.75 1.34 -1.16
N GLY A 113 1.04 0.22 -1.35
CA GLY A 113 -0.36 0.07 -0.97
C GLY A 113 -0.53 -0.06 0.54
N ARG A 114 -1.74 -0.35 0.96
CA ARG A 114 -2.00 -0.77 2.33
C ARG A 114 -1.55 -2.23 2.52
N ILE A 115 -1.53 -2.67 3.77
CA ILE A 115 -1.32 -4.09 4.07
C ILE A 115 -2.41 -4.89 3.36
N GLY A 116 -2.01 -5.92 2.62
CA GLY A 116 -2.94 -6.79 1.90
C GLY A 116 -3.65 -7.78 2.80
N THR A 117 -4.87 -8.11 2.43
CA THR A 117 -5.64 -9.19 3.06
C THR A 117 -6.23 -10.10 1.98
N HIS A 118 -6.25 -11.36 2.24
CA HIS A 118 -6.98 -12.33 1.40
C HIS A 118 -8.43 -12.50 1.86
N TYR A 119 -8.81 -11.87 2.98
CA TYR A 119 -10.13 -11.99 3.58
C TYR A 119 -10.54 -13.46 3.71
N ARG A 120 -11.58 -13.90 3.02
CA ARG A 120 -12.01 -15.30 3.01
C ARG A 120 -11.71 -16.03 1.70
N LEU A 121 -10.83 -15.46 0.86
CA LEU A 121 -10.43 -16.12 -0.39
C LEU A 121 -9.64 -17.40 -0.13
N LEU A 122 -9.04 -17.52 1.06
CA LEU A 122 -8.44 -18.75 1.54
C LEU A 122 -9.24 -19.24 2.76
N PRO A 123 -10.21 -20.14 2.58
CA PRO A 123 -11.04 -20.59 3.71
C PRO A 123 -10.25 -21.21 4.87
N GLN A 124 -9.11 -21.82 4.57
CA GLN A 124 -8.24 -22.45 5.58
C GLN A 124 -7.51 -21.41 6.44
N ARG A 125 -7.41 -20.16 5.97
CA ARG A 125 -6.71 -19.08 6.66
C ARG A 125 -7.52 -17.78 6.52
N PRO A 126 -8.70 -17.72 7.13
CA PRO A 126 -9.51 -16.50 7.02
C PRO A 126 -8.80 -15.32 7.68
N GLN A 127 -8.89 -14.19 7.02
CA GLN A 127 -8.31 -12.93 7.52
C GLN A 127 -9.40 -11.88 7.62
N THR A 128 -9.19 -10.89 8.49
CA THR A 128 -10.12 -9.78 8.61
C THR A 128 -9.86 -8.74 7.51
N PRO A 129 -10.89 -8.05 7.04
CA PRO A 129 -10.69 -6.97 6.06
C PRO A 129 -10.26 -5.67 6.71
N VAL A 130 -10.27 -5.60 8.03
CA VAL A 130 -9.90 -4.40 8.80
C VAL A 130 -8.88 -4.77 9.86
N ASN A 131 -8.03 -3.81 10.21
CA ASN A 131 -7.13 -3.93 11.35
C ASN A 131 -7.68 -3.04 12.47
N THR A 132 -8.08 -3.65 13.57
CA THR A 132 -8.69 -2.93 14.70
C THR A 132 -7.66 -2.35 15.67
N GLU A 133 -6.41 -2.77 15.55
CA GLU A 133 -5.34 -2.36 16.47
C GLU A 133 -4.57 -1.15 15.97
N ILE A 134 -4.26 -1.12 14.67
CA ILE A 134 -3.45 -0.05 14.09
C ILE A 134 -4.16 0.56 12.87
N GLN A 135 -3.80 1.79 12.58
CA GLN A 135 -4.27 2.45 11.36
C GLN A 135 -3.57 1.83 10.14
N THR A 136 -4.35 1.39 9.17
CA THR A 136 -3.83 0.80 7.94
C THR A 136 -3.64 1.87 6.85
N GLY A 137 -2.78 2.83 7.10
CA GLY A 137 -2.39 3.79 6.06
C GLY A 137 -1.54 3.12 4.97
N SER A 138 -1.52 3.72 3.79
CA SER A 138 -0.64 3.26 2.70
C SER A 138 0.82 3.41 3.09
N GLY A 139 1.67 2.58 2.50
CA GLY A 139 3.11 2.70 2.59
C GLY A 139 3.81 1.45 3.09
N LEU A 140 5.08 1.34 2.69
CA LEU A 140 5.95 0.26 3.10
C LEU A 140 6.56 0.60 4.47
N PHE A 141 6.45 -0.32 5.43
CA PHE A 141 7.08 -0.14 6.74
C PHE A 141 8.59 -0.15 6.60
N MET A 142 9.22 0.94 7.02
CA MET A 142 10.67 1.15 6.88
C MET A 142 11.42 0.94 8.20
N GLY A 143 10.71 0.84 9.31
CA GLY A 143 11.31 0.72 10.63
C GLY A 143 10.67 1.66 11.63
N SER A 144 11.31 1.84 12.77
CA SER A 144 10.78 2.67 13.85
C SER A 144 11.80 3.72 14.28
N VAL A 145 11.29 4.83 14.79
CA VAL A 145 12.12 5.94 15.31
C VAL A 145 12.99 5.43 16.45
N ARG A 146 14.27 5.76 16.38
CA ARG A 146 15.30 5.52 17.41
C ARG A 146 15.76 6.85 17.97
N GLY A 147 16.23 6.83 19.21
CA GLY A 147 16.65 8.05 19.89
C GLY A 147 15.48 8.89 20.35
N ALA A 148 15.76 10.13 20.71
CA ALA A 148 14.74 11.08 21.18
C ALA A 148 15.13 12.51 20.83
N GLY A 149 14.16 13.37 20.68
CA GLY A 149 14.37 14.78 20.40
C GLY A 149 15.13 15.01 19.10
N TYR A 150 16.17 15.81 19.17
CA TYR A 150 16.99 16.15 18.02
C TYR A 150 17.88 15.00 17.53
N ASN A 151 18.04 13.96 18.34
CA ASN A 151 18.82 12.76 17.99
C ASN A 151 17.97 11.64 17.42
N SER A 152 16.75 11.96 16.96
CA SER A 152 15.87 11.00 16.34
C SER A 152 16.44 10.50 15.01
N SER A 153 16.36 9.19 14.79
CA SER A 153 16.86 8.56 13.56
C SER A 153 16.06 7.32 13.21
N ILE A 154 16.27 6.80 12.02
CA ILE A 154 15.74 5.51 11.59
C ILE A 154 16.85 4.73 10.89
N ILE A 155 16.82 3.41 11.05
CA ILE A 155 17.58 2.46 10.23
C ILE A 155 16.57 1.82 9.29
N PRO A 156 16.55 2.21 7.99
CA PRO A 156 15.50 1.74 7.09
C PRO A 156 15.70 0.28 6.68
N ALA A 157 14.59 -0.43 6.57
CA ALA A 157 14.54 -1.84 6.16
C ALA A 157 14.89 -2.03 4.68
N GLU A 158 14.68 -0.99 3.86
CA GLU A 158 15.10 -0.94 2.45
C GLU A 158 15.79 0.40 2.21
N GLU A 159 16.48 0.53 1.08
CA GLU A 159 17.12 1.81 0.72
C GLU A 159 16.09 2.94 0.62
N LEU A 160 16.55 4.16 0.84
CA LEU A 160 15.75 5.37 0.65
C LEU A 160 16.38 6.22 -0.44
N LEU A 161 15.57 6.62 -1.40
CA LEU A 161 15.99 7.47 -2.51
C LEU A 161 15.75 8.94 -2.18
N VAL A 162 16.45 9.80 -2.89
CA VAL A 162 16.22 11.25 -2.80
C VAL A 162 14.78 11.53 -3.24
N ASN A 163 14.09 12.36 -2.47
CA ASN A 163 12.68 12.73 -2.63
C ASN A 163 11.67 11.68 -2.18
N ASP A 164 12.09 10.51 -1.70
CA ASP A 164 11.16 9.59 -1.02
C ASP A 164 10.39 10.35 0.07
N VAL A 165 9.12 10.03 0.22
CA VAL A 165 8.25 10.64 1.23
C VAL A 165 7.98 9.64 2.35
N LEU A 166 8.39 10.00 3.54
CA LEU A 166 8.20 9.19 4.75
C LEU A 166 7.07 9.76 5.58
N ARG A 167 6.20 8.89 6.03
CA ARG A 167 5.20 9.19 7.06
C ARG A 167 5.70 8.64 8.39
N VAL A 168 5.79 9.49 9.40
CA VAL A 168 6.17 9.12 10.77
C VAL A 168 4.92 9.10 11.64
N GLY A 169 4.64 7.95 12.23
CA GLY A 169 3.43 7.74 13.03
C GLY A 169 2.18 7.56 12.18
N TYR A 170 1.06 7.48 12.84
CA TYR A 170 -0.25 7.40 12.21
C TYR A 170 -0.87 8.80 12.13
N GLU A 171 -1.80 8.99 11.21
CA GLU A 171 -2.35 10.33 10.92
C GLU A 171 -3.10 10.95 12.10
N ASP A 172 -3.56 10.14 13.05
CA ASP A 172 -4.22 10.59 14.26
C ASP A 172 -3.26 10.76 15.46
N ASP A 173 -1.96 10.50 15.28
CA ASP A 173 -0.96 10.77 16.31
C ASP A 173 -0.64 12.27 16.37
N PRO A 174 -0.51 12.86 17.56
CA PRO A 174 -0.17 14.29 17.66
C PRO A 174 1.21 14.63 17.10
N TRP A 175 2.11 13.66 17.04
CA TRP A 175 3.43 13.79 16.45
C TRP A 175 3.49 13.40 14.97
N HIS A 176 2.37 13.10 14.34
CA HIS A 176 2.33 12.72 12.93
C HIS A 176 3.10 13.75 12.07
N SER A 177 4.01 13.26 11.23
CA SER A 177 4.84 14.10 10.39
C SER A 177 5.10 13.44 9.05
N ILE A 178 5.20 14.27 8.02
CA ILE A 178 5.63 13.84 6.68
C ILE A 178 7.03 14.43 6.46
N ILE A 179 7.97 13.57 6.09
CA ILE A 179 9.37 13.96 5.88
C ILE A 179 9.79 13.55 4.46
N ARG A 180 10.41 14.48 3.75
CA ARG A 180 11.03 14.21 2.45
C ARG A 180 12.49 13.89 2.64
N VAL A 181 12.94 12.79 2.05
CA VAL A 181 14.33 12.33 2.12
C VAL A 181 15.18 13.21 1.22
N SER A 182 16.21 13.84 1.79
CA SER A 182 17.08 14.79 1.07
C SER A 182 18.31 14.15 0.44
N LYS A 183 18.68 12.94 0.87
CA LYS A 183 19.86 12.24 0.35
C LYS A 183 19.62 10.73 0.33
N TYR A 184 20.32 10.05 -0.54
CA TYR A 184 20.29 8.58 -0.60
C TYR A 184 20.74 7.98 0.74
N VAL A 185 20.02 6.98 1.21
CA VAL A 185 20.36 6.21 2.41
C VAL A 185 20.30 4.72 2.04
N PRO A 186 21.41 3.99 2.10
CA PRO A 186 21.39 2.58 1.77
C PRO A 186 20.57 1.78 2.80
N LYS A 187 20.11 0.62 2.40
CA LYS A 187 19.48 -0.34 3.31
C LYS A 187 20.36 -0.56 4.55
N LYS A 188 19.77 -0.49 5.72
CA LYS A 188 20.44 -0.56 7.04
C LYS A 188 21.36 0.64 7.34
N GLY A 189 21.41 1.66 6.48
CA GLY A 189 22.07 2.92 6.81
C GLY A 189 21.31 3.69 7.88
N THR A 190 21.74 4.91 8.19
CA THR A 190 21.05 5.74 9.18
C THR A 190 20.56 7.04 8.54
N LEU A 191 19.27 7.31 8.71
CA LEU A 191 18.70 8.61 8.38
C LEU A 191 18.34 9.35 9.66
N HIS A 192 18.96 10.52 9.88
CA HIS A 192 18.57 11.41 10.97
C HIS A 192 17.28 12.13 10.60
N LEU A 193 16.33 12.14 11.52
CA LEU A 193 15.00 12.72 11.31
C LEU A 193 14.92 14.05 12.07
N LYS A 194 14.44 15.08 11.42
CA LYS A 194 14.25 16.39 12.02
C LYS A 194 12.77 16.66 12.21
N PHE A 195 12.39 17.01 13.42
CA PHE A 195 11.00 17.29 13.79
C PHE A 195 10.87 18.68 14.38
N PRO A 196 9.75 19.37 14.12
CA PRO A 196 9.42 20.58 14.89
C PRO A 196 9.29 20.23 16.38
N ALA A 197 9.64 21.17 17.25
CA ALA A 197 9.69 20.94 18.69
C ALA A 197 8.41 20.31 19.29
N ARG A 198 7.25 20.70 18.75
CA ARG A 198 5.94 20.21 19.23
C ARG A 198 5.50 18.88 18.60
N LYS A 199 6.28 18.33 17.66
CA LYS A 199 5.93 17.09 16.93
C LYS A 199 6.99 16.01 17.05
N ILE A 200 7.73 16.01 18.15
CA ILE A 200 8.77 14.99 18.38
C ILE A 200 8.08 13.65 18.69
N PRO A 201 8.29 12.62 17.85
CA PRO A 201 7.64 11.33 18.09
C PRO A 201 8.36 10.55 19.21
N PRO A 202 7.62 9.72 19.95
CA PRO A 202 8.24 8.79 20.87
C PRO A 202 9.15 7.77 20.17
N LYS A 203 10.15 7.28 20.88
CA LYS A 203 10.94 6.13 20.41
C LYS A 203 10.00 4.96 20.11
N GLY A 204 10.24 4.27 18.99
CA GLY A 204 9.39 3.16 18.56
C GLY A 204 8.28 3.55 17.59
N THR A 205 8.03 4.86 17.38
CA THR A 205 7.03 5.32 16.41
C THR A 205 7.33 4.75 15.02
N PRO A 206 6.37 4.10 14.35
CA PRO A 206 6.60 3.49 13.04
C PRO A 206 6.81 4.55 11.96
N VAL A 207 7.65 4.18 10.98
CA VAL A 207 7.95 5.03 9.82
C VAL A 207 7.62 4.24 8.55
N PHE A 208 6.87 4.87 7.65
CA PHE A 208 6.41 4.25 6.40
C PHE A 208 6.87 5.08 5.21
N LEU A 209 7.34 4.41 4.17
CA LEU A 209 7.57 5.03 2.86
C LEU A 209 6.22 5.09 2.13
N THR A 210 5.75 6.30 1.86
CA THR A 210 4.39 6.49 1.31
C THR A 210 4.38 6.97 -0.14
N ASP A 211 5.49 7.55 -0.60
CA ASP A 211 5.64 7.94 -2.00
C ASP A 211 7.11 7.80 -2.42
N ARG A 212 7.30 7.39 -3.66
CA ARG A 212 8.61 7.22 -4.27
C ARG A 212 8.52 7.57 -5.74
N ARG A 213 9.53 8.27 -6.24
CA ARG A 213 9.67 8.58 -7.66
C ARG A 213 10.97 7.96 -8.16
N GLU A 214 10.84 6.80 -8.79
CA GLU A 214 11.98 6.11 -9.39
C GLU A 214 12.16 6.59 -10.82
N LYS A 215 13.28 7.22 -11.12
CA LYS A 215 13.59 7.74 -12.46
C LYS A 215 13.48 6.64 -13.53
N THR A 216 13.91 5.44 -13.20
CA THR A 216 13.80 4.28 -14.11
C THR A 216 12.35 4.00 -14.50
N ILE A 217 11.43 4.03 -13.53
CA ILE A 217 10.00 3.83 -13.80
C ILE A 217 9.45 5.00 -14.61
N GLU A 218 9.81 6.23 -14.26
CA GLU A 218 9.38 7.43 -15.00
C GLU A 218 9.82 7.36 -16.48
N THR A 219 11.07 6.96 -16.72
CA THR A 219 11.59 6.78 -18.08
C THR A 219 10.81 5.69 -18.83
N MET A 220 10.64 4.52 -18.20
CA MET A 220 9.89 3.41 -18.81
C MET A 220 8.44 3.81 -19.15
N LEU A 221 7.77 4.56 -18.26
CA LEU A 221 6.41 5.02 -18.51
C LEU A 221 6.36 6.03 -19.68
N SER A 222 7.33 6.93 -19.74
CA SER A 222 7.44 7.90 -20.85
C SER A 222 7.68 7.20 -22.19
N ASP A 223 8.53 6.17 -22.20
CA ASP A 223 8.78 5.39 -23.41
C ASP A 223 7.53 4.62 -23.84
N LEU A 224 6.81 4.02 -22.89
CA LEU A 224 5.54 3.35 -23.20
C LEU A 224 4.49 4.32 -23.73
N GLU A 225 4.38 5.52 -23.14
CA GLU A 225 3.47 6.55 -23.62
C GLU A 225 3.79 6.95 -25.07
N ARG A 226 5.08 7.13 -25.37
CA ARG A 226 5.52 7.46 -26.73
C ARG A 226 5.15 6.33 -27.70
N GLU A 227 5.45 5.08 -27.35
CA GLU A 227 5.13 3.93 -28.17
C GLU A 227 3.63 3.81 -28.46
N ILE A 228 2.79 4.07 -27.44
CA ILE A 228 1.33 4.04 -27.59
C ILE A 228 0.87 5.15 -28.56
N ARG A 229 1.40 6.38 -28.39
CA ARG A 229 1.04 7.51 -29.27
C ARG A 229 1.48 7.30 -30.73
N GLU A 230 2.58 6.59 -30.94
CA GLU A 230 3.06 6.29 -32.30
C GLU A 230 2.23 5.19 -32.97
N LYS A 231 1.61 4.32 -32.16
CA LYS A 231 0.84 3.18 -32.67
C LYS A 231 -0.65 3.49 -32.88
N TYR A 232 -1.19 4.46 -32.16
CA TYR A 232 -2.61 4.81 -32.16
C TYR A 232 -2.82 6.32 -32.34
#